data_78bca896c116e8df13e9a6858a0dbba6
#
_entry.id   78bca896c116e8df13e9a6858a0dbba6
#
_cell.length_a   1.000
_cell.length_b   1.000
_cell.length_c   1.000
_cell.angle_alpha   90.00
_cell.angle_beta   90.00
_cell.angle_gamma   90.00
#
_symmetry.space_group_name_H-M   'P 1'
#
loop_
_entity.id
_entity.type
_entity.pdbx_description
1 polymer ?
#
loop_
_entity_poly.entity_id
_entity_poly.type
_entity_poly.pdbx_seq_one_letter_code
_entity_poly.pdbx_strand_id
1 'polypeptide(L)'
;MIFRTTLTTILLLASPSIIYGEDLLSGYVITSESAVISKNLETITYLGKVKLEHEQFLITGEKLTISYNERKGRNISIAGNPCSLKGTSKRNKSDISATAKEIIYEELDQLLVFKGNTLIHRNGDTLEATSVNYNLATQKISARSKEGESPVRLTIKSLQ
;
A
#
# COMPACT_ATOMS: atom_id res chain seq x y z
N MET A 1 46.95 20.73 52.26
CA MET A 1 46.08 19.57 51.96
C MET A 1 45.04 20.09 51.00
N ILE A 2 45.23 19.84 49.67
CA ILE A 2 44.46 20.46 48.60
C ILE A 2 43.57 19.35 48.02
N PHE A 3 42.25 19.41 48.26
CA PHE A 3 41.28 18.51 47.64
C PHE A 3 40.95 18.98 46.21
N ARG A 4 41.40 18.23 45.22
CA ARG A 4 41.00 18.39 43.82
C ARG A 4 39.70 17.62 43.60
N THR A 5 38.58 18.32 43.47
CA THR A 5 37.32 17.79 42.98
C THR A 5 37.35 17.71 41.46
N THR A 6 37.42 16.51 40.91
CA THR A 6 37.25 16.28 39.48
C THR A 6 35.78 16.23 39.14
N LEU A 7 35.33 17.23 38.38
CA LEU A 7 33.98 17.31 37.83
C LEU A 7 33.88 16.40 36.59
N THR A 8 33.23 15.25 36.73
CA THR A 8 33.00 14.32 35.62
C THR A 8 31.75 14.78 34.84
N THR A 9 32.00 15.40 33.71
CA THR A 9 30.90 15.79 32.76
C THR A 9 30.40 14.54 32.06
N ILE A 10 29.19 14.11 32.41
CA ILE A 10 28.46 13.04 31.67
C ILE A 10 27.86 13.67 30.42
N LEU A 11 28.47 13.38 29.26
CA LEU A 11 27.96 13.75 27.96
C LEU A 11 26.82 12.77 27.59
N LEU A 12 25.58 13.21 27.76
CA LEU A 12 24.38 12.46 27.36
C LEU A 12 24.28 12.50 25.82
N LEU A 13 24.74 11.45 25.14
CA LEU A 13 24.52 11.24 23.72
C LEU A 13 23.05 10.95 23.49
N ALA A 14 22.29 11.98 23.18
CA ALA A 14 20.94 11.83 22.63
C ALA A 14 21.05 11.19 21.24
N SER A 15 20.85 9.89 21.16
CA SER A 15 20.70 9.19 19.88
C SER A 15 19.44 9.70 19.17
N PRO A 16 19.52 10.18 17.92
CA PRO A 16 18.31 10.49 17.20
C PRO A 16 17.54 9.19 16.98
N SER A 17 16.35 9.08 17.54
CA SER A 17 15.41 8.03 17.23
C SER A 17 14.98 8.21 15.78
N ILE A 18 15.59 7.46 14.88
CA ILE A 18 15.12 7.35 13.50
C ILE A 18 13.78 6.61 13.61
N ILE A 19 12.70 7.34 13.49
CA ILE A 19 11.37 6.78 13.32
C ILE A 19 11.38 6.17 11.92
N TYR A 20 11.68 4.86 11.83
CA TYR A 20 11.41 4.10 10.63
C TYR A 20 9.89 4.11 10.45
N GLY A 21 9.42 4.73 9.37
CA GLY A 21 8.04 4.56 8.95
C GLY A 21 7.76 3.06 8.87
N GLU A 22 6.67 2.60 9.50
CA GLU A 22 6.28 1.19 9.42
C GLU A 22 6.20 0.82 7.93
N ASP A 23 7.05 -0.12 7.50
CA ASP A 23 7.02 -0.68 6.15
C ASP A 23 5.67 -1.40 6.03
N LEU A 24 4.76 -0.82 5.25
CA LEU A 24 3.42 -1.37 5.01
C LEU A 24 3.44 -2.81 4.47
N LEU A 25 4.61 -3.28 4.08
CA LEU A 25 4.84 -4.60 3.49
C LEU A 25 5.66 -5.53 4.38
N SER A 26 6.01 -5.13 5.60
CA SER A 26 6.57 -6.06 6.57
C SER A 26 5.46 -6.98 7.11
N GLY A 27 5.68 -8.30 7.06
CA GLY A 27 4.76 -9.28 7.64
C GLY A 27 3.59 -9.68 6.74
N TYR A 28 3.71 -9.62 5.42
CA TYR A 28 2.71 -10.19 4.50
C TYR A 28 3.04 -11.64 4.10
N VAL A 29 2.00 -12.39 3.80
CA VAL A 29 2.07 -13.76 3.26
C VAL A 29 1.46 -13.77 1.87
N ILE A 30 2.15 -14.36 0.89
CA ILE A 30 1.62 -14.54 -0.46
C ILE A 30 1.38 -16.03 -0.70
N THR A 31 0.18 -16.36 -1.18
CA THR A 31 -0.18 -17.70 -1.66
C THR A 31 -0.63 -17.63 -3.12
N SER A 32 -0.31 -18.67 -3.90
CA SER A 32 -0.67 -18.79 -5.32
C SER A 32 -0.59 -20.25 -5.77
N GLU A 33 -1.07 -20.57 -6.97
CA GLU A 33 -0.93 -21.90 -7.56
C GLU A 33 0.50 -22.15 -8.08
N SER A 34 1.19 -21.09 -8.54
CA SER A 34 2.61 -21.18 -8.97
C SER A 34 3.35 -19.87 -8.78
N ALA A 35 4.68 -19.96 -8.73
CA ALA A 35 5.56 -18.80 -8.66
C ALA A 35 6.74 -18.96 -9.62
N VAL A 36 7.14 -17.87 -10.27
CA VAL A 36 8.32 -17.78 -11.13
C VAL A 36 9.24 -16.71 -10.57
N ILE A 37 10.48 -17.08 -10.30
CA ILE A 37 11.51 -16.18 -9.76
C ILE A 37 12.54 -15.94 -10.85
N SER A 38 12.81 -14.68 -11.19
CA SER A 38 13.86 -14.33 -12.14
C SER A 38 15.25 -14.68 -11.59
N LYS A 39 16.19 -14.98 -12.49
CA LYS A 39 17.56 -15.41 -12.12
C LYS A 39 18.28 -14.43 -11.17
N ASN A 40 17.99 -13.13 -11.28
CA ASN A 40 18.61 -12.07 -10.50
C ASN A 40 17.78 -11.65 -9.28
N LEU A 41 16.68 -12.35 -8.97
CA LEU A 41 15.72 -12.00 -7.91
C LEU A 41 15.10 -10.59 -8.04
N GLU A 42 15.29 -9.93 -9.20
CA GLU A 42 14.73 -8.60 -9.45
C GLU A 42 13.21 -8.63 -9.66
N THR A 43 12.70 -9.79 -10.06
CA THR A 43 11.27 -9.98 -10.31
C THR A 43 10.80 -11.34 -9.81
N ILE A 44 9.70 -11.33 -9.06
CA ILE A 44 8.98 -12.53 -8.63
C ILE A 44 7.56 -12.39 -9.15
N THR A 45 7.06 -13.41 -9.84
CA THR A 45 5.70 -13.45 -10.34
C THR A 45 4.96 -14.64 -9.74
N TYR A 46 3.82 -14.38 -9.13
CA TYR A 46 2.89 -15.37 -8.60
C TYR A 46 1.68 -15.46 -9.54
N LEU A 47 1.22 -16.67 -9.84
CA LEU A 47 0.14 -16.94 -10.80
C LEU A 47 -0.90 -17.88 -10.21
N GLY A 48 -2.16 -17.60 -10.50
CA GLY A 48 -3.33 -18.41 -10.15
C GLY A 48 -3.76 -18.24 -8.70
N LYS A 49 -5.00 -17.82 -8.48
CA LYS A 49 -5.64 -17.65 -7.16
C LYS A 49 -4.77 -16.93 -6.13
N VAL A 50 -4.12 -15.85 -6.57
CA VAL A 50 -3.17 -15.12 -5.73
C VAL A 50 -3.91 -14.46 -4.57
N LYS A 51 -3.33 -14.63 -3.37
CA LYS A 51 -3.71 -13.89 -2.16
C LYS A 51 -2.46 -13.28 -1.56
N LEU A 52 -2.53 -11.99 -1.22
CA LEU A 52 -1.56 -11.29 -0.40
C LEU A 52 -2.26 -10.90 0.90
N GLU A 53 -1.84 -11.50 2.00
CA GLU A 53 -2.42 -11.32 3.33
C GLU A 53 -1.46 -10.53 4.23
N HIS A 54 -1.99 -9.53 4.87
CA HIS A 54 -1.34 -8.72 5.90
C HIS A 54 -2.33 -8.52 7.05
N GLU A 55 -1.87 -8.16 8.26
CA GLU A 55 -2.75 -7.95 9.42
C GLU A 55 -3.93 -6.99 9.14
N GLN A 56 -3.76 -6.02 8.26
CA GLN A 56 -4.73 -4.96 8.03
C GLN A 56 -5.47 -5.08 6.70
N PHE A 57 -4.99 -5.91 5.78
CA PHE A 57 -5.59 -6.03 4.45
C PHE A 57 -5.37 -7.40 3.81
N LEU A 58 -6.29 -7.75 2.94
CA LEU A 58 -6.22 -8.89 2.04
C LEU A 58 -6.38 -8.38 0.61
N ILE A 59 -5.45 -8.73 -0.26
CA ILE A 59 -5.58 -8.47 -1.69
C ILE A 59 -5.64 -9.80 -2.43
N THR A 60 -6.58 -9.93 -3.38
CA THR A 60 -6.74 -11.12 -4.21
C THR A 60 -6.72 -10.79 -5.68
N GLY A 61 -6.19 -11.69 -6.50
CA GLY A 61 -6.11 -11.53 -7.94
C GLY A 61 -5.69 -12.82 -8.65
N GLU A 62 -5.35 -12.70 -9.91
CA GLU A 62 -4.90 -13.82 -10.76
C GLU A 62 -3.39 -13.85 -10.92
N LYS A 63 -2.76 -12.68 -10.89
CA LYS A 63 -1.31 -12.50 -11.06
C LYS A 63 -0.81 -11.42 -10.11
N LEU A 64 0.28 -11.70 -9.40
CA LEU A 64 1.03 -10.72 -8.62
C LEU A 64 2.47 -10.70 -9.11
N THR A 65 3.01 -9.51 -9.31
CA THR A 65 4.40 -9.29 -9.67
C THR A 65 5.06 -8.37 -8.66
N ILE A 66 6.14 -8.81 -8.06
CA ILE A 66 7.02 -7.98 -7.24
C ILE A 66 8.25 -7.69 -8.11
N SER A 67 8.57 -6.43 -8.30
CA SER A 67 9.79 -6.01 -8.97
C SER A 67 10.56 -5.03 -8.09
N TYR A 68 11.87 -5.10 -8.15
CA TYR A 68 12.77 -4.17 -7.47
C TYR A 68 13.57 -3.38 -8.49
N ASN A 69 13.67 -2.08 -8.27
CA ASN A 69 14.51 -1.18 -9.05
C ASN A 69 15.24 -0.24 -8.11
N GLU A 70 16.55 -0.10 -8.26
CA GLU A 70 17.38 0.74 -7.37
C GLU A 70 16.89 2.19 -7.26
N ARG A 71 16.29 2.74 -8.33
CA ARG A 71 15.81 4.13 -8.37
C ARG A 71 14.37 4.31 -7.91
N LYS A 72 13.55 3.25 -8.01
CA LYS A 72 12.10 3.29 -7.72
C LYS A 72 11.70 2.45 -6.53
N GLY A 73 12.66 1.72 -5.93
CA GLY A 73 12.35 0.78 -4.85
C GLY A 73 11.55 -0.42 -5.32
N ARG A 74 10.79 -0.96 -4.42
CA ARG A 74 9.90 -2.10 -4.67
C ARG A 74 8.59 -1.63 -5.29
N ASN A 75 8.16 -2.34 -6.32
CA ASN A 75 6.86 -2.17 -6.95
C ASN A 75 6.12 -3.50 -6.85
N ILE A 76 4.89 -3.48 -6.36
CA ILE A 76 4.01 -4.66 -6.29
C ILE A 76 2.78 -4.36 -7.13
N SER A 77 2.55 -5.17 -8.16
CA SER A 77 1.36 -5.10 -9.01
C SER A 77 0.54 -6.37 -8.87
N ILE A 78 -0.75 -6.23 -8.65
CA ILE A 78 -1.71 -7.32 -8.60
C ILE A 78 -2.77 -7.07 -9.66
N ALA A 79 -2.94 -8.01 -10.58
CA ALA A 79 -3.92 -7.98 -11.65
C ALA A 79 -4.96 -9.09 -11.50
N GLY A 80 -6.17 -8.81 -11.96
CA GLY A 80 -7.29 -9.76 -11.96
C GLY A 80 -8.49 -9.21 -12.73
N ASN A 81 -9.53 -10.01 -12.84
CA ASN A 81 -10.75 -9.60 -13.55
C ASN A 81 -12.03 -9.77 -12.69
N PRO A 82 -12.23 -8.94 -11.65
CA PRO A 82 -11.29 -7.95 -11.07
C PRO A 82 -10.33 -8.55 -10.04
N CYS A 83 -9.26 -7.81 -9.70
CA CYS A 83 -8.58 -7.98 -8.44
C CYS A 83 -9.32 -7.19 -7.34
N SER A 84 -9.18 -7.60 -6.08
CA SER A 84 -9.86 -6.97 -4.96
C SER A 84 -8.94 -6.70 -3.78
N LEU A 85 -9.21 -5.61 -3.07
CA LEU A 85 -8.61 -5.25 -1.79
C LEU A 85 -9.72 -5.17 -0.74
N LYS A 86 -9.49 -5.77 0.43
CA LYS A 86 -10.30 -5.59 1.63
C LYS A 86 -9.38 -5.26 2.78
N GLY A 87 -9.73 -4.29 3.60
CA GLY A 87 -8.91 -3.89 4.72
C GLY A 87 -9.69 -3.14 5.78
N THR A 88 -9.03 -2.99 6.95
CA THR A 88 -9.58 -2.21 8.07
C THR A 88 -8.50 -1.25 8.54
N SER A 89 -8.81 0.03 8.60
CA SER A 89 -7.89 1.04 9.11
C SER A 89 -7.74 0.91 10.63
N LYS A 90 -6.51 0.70 11.12
CA LYS A 90 -6.22 0.65 12.57
C LYS A 90 -6.61 1.96 13.27
N ARG A 91 -6.49 3.10 12.59
CA ARG A 91 -6.66 4.43 13.17
C ARG A 91 -8.10 4.76 13.50
N ASN A 92 -9.04 4.42 12.63
CA ASN A 92 -10.45 4.80 12.76
C ASN A 92 -11.41 3.60 12.64
N LYS A 93 -10.88 2.38 12.64
CA LYS A 93 -11.64 1.11 12.50
C LYS A 93 -12.61 1.14 11.30
N SER A 94 -12.26 1.90 10.27
CA SER A 94 -13.07 1.98 9.06
C SER A 94 -12.72 0.86 8.10
N ASP A 95 -13.74 0.16 7.61
CA ASP A 95 -13.58 -0.84 6.58
C ASP A 95 -13.44 -0.17 5.22
N ILE A 96 -12.51 -0.68 4.43
CA ILE A 96 -12.29 -0.30 3.04
C ILE A 96 -12.36 -1.54 2.18
N SER A 97 -13.06 -1.45 1.06
CA SER A 97 -12.97 -2.44 0.00
C SER A 97 -12.79 -1.74 -1.34
N ALA A 98 -12.00 -2.34 -2.21
CA ALA A 98 -11.77 -1.82 -3.55
C ALA A 98 -11.71 -2.96 -4.56
N THR A 99 -12.16 -2.70 -5.80
CA THR A 99 -11.96 -3.57 -6.94
C THR A 99 -11.39 -2.77 -8.10
N ALA A 100 -10.53 -3.40 -8.90
CA ALA A 100 -9.93 -2.81 -10.10
C ALA A 100 -9.44 -3.94 -11.03
N LYS A 101 -9.00 -3.62 -12.25
CA LYS A 101 -8.28 -4.60 -13.08
C LYS A 101 -6.85 -4.79 -12.61
N GLU A 102 -6.24 -3.75 -12.05
CA GLU A 102 -4.89 -3.77 -11.51
C GLU A 102 -4.79 -2.87 -10.27
N ILE A 103 -4.10 -3.33 -9.24
CA ILE A 103 -3.72 -2.58 -8.04
C ILE A 103 -2.20 -2.57 -7.97
N ILE A 104 -1.58 -1.39 -7.91
CA ILE A 104 -0.13 -1.22 -7.86
C ILE A 104 0.24 -0.46 -6.58
N TYR A 105 1.24 -0.96 -5.88
CA TYR A 105 1.89 -0.25 -4.79
C TYR A 105 3.32 0.13 -5.17
N GLU A 106 3.62 1.41 -5.14
CA GLU A 106 4.93 2.01 -5.39
C GLU A 106 5.53 2.44 -4.05
N GLU A 107 6.54 1.69 -3.57
CA GLU A 107 7.06 1.80 -2.21
C GLU A 107 7.68 3.17 -1.92
N LEU A 108 8.58 3.67 -2.76
CA LEU A 108 9.26 4.95 -2.51
C LEU A 108 8.32 6.15 -2.52
N ASP A 109 7.34 6.13 -3.40
CA ASP A 109 6.35 7.20 -3.50
C ASP A 109 5.21 7.04 -2.52
N GLN A 110 5.16 5.91 -1.79
CA GLN A 110 4.06 5.50 -0.93
C GLN A 110 2.70 5.66 -1.63
N LEU A 111 2.67 5.24 -2.89
CA LEU A 111 1.53 5.45 -3.77
C LEU A 111 0.82 4.13 -4.04
N LEU A 112 -0.49 4.10 -3.79
CA LEU A 112 -1.38 3.02 -4.16
C LEU A 112 -2.20 3.46 -5.37
N VAL A 113 -2.08 2.73 -6.48
CA VAL A 113 -2.73 3.04 -7.76
C VAL A 113 -3.70 1.94 -8.11
N PHE A 114 -4.95 2.32 -8.33
CA PHE A 114 -6.01 1.44 -8.86
C PHE A 114 -6.26 1.79 -10.31
N LYS A 115 -6.27 0.81 -11.20
CA LYS A 115 -6.48 0.98 -12.63
C LYS A 115 -7.56 0.06 -13.17
N GLY A 116 -8.41 0.61 -14.01
CA GLY A 116 -9.45 -0.09 -14.78
C GLY A 116 -10.69 -0.44 -13.96
N ASN A 117 -11.80 0.24 -14.24
CA ASN A 117 -13.11 0.05 -13.59
C ASN A 117 -13.00 0.01 -12.06
N THR A 118 -12.36 1.04 -11.52
CA THR A 118 -12.10 1.14 -10.08
C THR A 118 -13.36 1.48 -9.33
N LEU A 119 -13.67 0.68 -8.31
CA LEU A 119 -14.75 0.89 -7.36
C LEU A 119 -14.17 0.80 -5.95
N ILE A 120 -14.34 1.85 -5.15
CA ILE A 120 -13.87 1.91 -3.76
C ILE A 120 -15.05 2.21 -2.86
N HIS A 121 -15.21 1.40 -1.82
CA HIS A 121 -16.17 1.62 -0.74
C HIS A 121 -15.44 1.90 0.57
N ARG A 122 -15.85 2.92 1.28
CA ARG A 122 -15.32 3.25 2.60
C ARG A 122 -16.41 3.89 3.46
N ASN A 123 -16.74 3.26 4.60
CA ASN A 123 -17.73 3.77 5.57
C ASN A 123 -19.11 4.09 4.95
N GLY A 124 -19.48 3.41 3.89
CA GLY A 124 -20.72 3.67 3.15
C GLY A 124 -20.59 4.65 1.99
N ASP A 125 -19.48 5.37 1.89
CA ASP A 125 -19.15 6.18 0.72
C ASP A 125 -18.66 5.28 -0.42
N THR A 126 -18.90 5.71 -1.66
CA THR A 126 -18.51 4.98 -2.87
C THR A 126 -17.84 5.92 -3.85
N LEU A 127 -16.67 5.52 -4.36
CA LEU A 127 -15.94 6.22 -5.41
C LEU A 127 -15.80 5.28 -6.63
N GLU A 128 -16.29 5.72 -7.78
CA GLU A 128 -16.18 5.06 -9.08
C GLU A 128 -15.34 5.90 -10.02
N ALA A 129 -14.35 5.29 -10.69
CA ALA A 129 -13.49 5.97 -11.67
C ALA A 129 -12.76 4.97 -12.57
N THR A 130 -12.17 5.44 -13.67
CA THR A 130 -11.26 4.60 -14.46
C THR A 130 -9.97 4.31 -13.70
N SER A 131 -9.43 5.30 -12.98
CA SER A 131 -8.27 5.11 -12.11
C SER A 131 -8.33 5.98 -10.86
N VAL A 132 -7.75 5.49 -9.78
CA VAL A 132 -7.63 6.20 -8.51
C VAL A 132 -6.19 6.06 -8.00
N ASN A 133 -5.61 7.19 -7.60
CA ASN A 133 -4.31 7.25 -6.94
C ASN A 133 -4.53 7.67 -5.48
N TYR A 134 -3.98 6.90 -4.56
CA TYR A 134 -3.99 7.20 -3.14
C TYR A 134 -2.56 7.30 -2.61
N ASN A 135 -2.15 8.50 -2.22
CA ASN A 135 -0.86 8.70 -1.57
C ASN A 135 -1.02 8.45 -0.06
N LEU A 136 -0.31 7.45 0.44
CA LEU A 136 -0.42 6.98 1.82
C LEU A 136 0.20 7.96 2.82
N ALA A 137 1.27 8.69 2.41
CA ALA A 137 1.93 9.66 3.26
C ALA A 137 1.07 10.91 3.48
N THR A 138 0.52 11.46 2.40
CA THR A 138 -0.28 12.69 2.43
C THR A 138 -1.78 12.43 2.61
N GLN A 139 -2.21 11.17 2.51
CA GLN A 139 -3.61 10.74 2.54
C GLN A 139 -4.48 11.37 1.43
N LYS A 140 -3.82 11.84 0.36
CA LYS A 140 -4.50 12.47 -0.77
C LYS A 140 -5.01 11.41 -1.74
N ILE A 141 -6.29 11.54 -2.11
CA ILE A 141 -6.91 10.73 -3.17
C ILE A 141 -7.09 11.60 -4.41
N SER A 142 -6.75 11.06 -5.58
CA SER A 142 -7.11 11.63 -6.86
C SER A 142 -7.72 10.56 -7.76
N ALA A 143 -8.87 10.88 -8.36
CA ALA A 143 -9.59 9.99 -9.25
C ALA A 143 -9.67 10.61 -10.64
N ARG A 144 -9.61 9.76 -11.67
CA ARG A 144 -9.71 10.18 -13.07
C ARG A 144 -10.57 9.18 -13.85
N SER A 145 -11.33 9.71 -14.79
CA SER A 145 -11.98 8.94 -15.84
C SER A 145 -11.33 9.25 -17.18
N LYS A 146 -11.31 8.26 -18.07
CA LYS A 146 -10.82 8.39 -19.41
C LYS A 146 -11.94 8.96 -20.30
N GLU A 147 -11.58 9.73 -21.31
CA GLU A 147 -12.53 10.23 -22.31
C GLU A 147 -13.28 9.07 -22.98
N GLY A 148 -14.61 9.17 -23.08
CA GLY A 148 -15.49 8.13 -23.58
C GLY A 148 -15.88 7.04 -22.58
N GLU A 149 -15.35 7.08 -21.34
CA GLU A 149 -15.74 6.19 -20.25
C GLU A 149 -16.66 6.90 -19.24
N SER A 150 -17.22 6.13 -18.29
CA SER A 150 -18.07 6.70 -17.23
C SER A 150 -17.34 7.78 -16.43
N PRO A 151 -17.98 8.90 -16.10
CA PRO A 151 -17.36 9.97 -15.32
C PRO A 151 -16.98 9.51 -13.91
N VAL A 152 -16.07 10.23 -13.25
CA VAL A 152 -15.80 10.04 -11.82
C VAL A 152 -17.10 10.27 -11.05
N ARG A 153 -17.51 9.31 -10.23
CA ARG A 153 -18.70 9.40 -9.39
C ARG A 153 -18.31 9.20 -7.92
N LEU A 154 -18.65 10.17 -7.09
CA LEU A 154 -18.52 10.06 -5.64
C LEU A 154 -19.92 10.10 -5.02
N THR A 155 -20.30 9.03 -4.32
CA THR A 155 -21.54 8.95 -3.53
C THR A 155 -21.17 8.98 -2.07
N ILE A 156 -21.68 9.97 -1.33
CA ILE A 156 -21.44 10.14 0.10
C ILE A 156 -22.70 9.71 0.85
N LYS A 157 -22.54 8.78 1.79
CA LYS A 157 -23.63 8.37 2.66
C LYS A 157 -23.93 9.49 3.64
N SER A 158 -25.17 9.99 3.63
CA SER A 158 -25.63 10.96 4.62
C SER A 158 -25.47 10.41 6.03
N LEU A 159 -24.79 11.14 6.90
CA LEU A 159 -24.81 10.87 8.34
C LEU A 159 -26.21 11.24 8.85
N GLN A 160 -26.99 10.24 9.25
CA GLN A 160 -28.22 10.42 10.04
C GLN A 160 -27.88 10.56 11.51
#